data_ba843f6bbde07fa0ef59e71f234caf12
#
_entry.id   ba843f6bbde07fa0ef59e71f234caf12
#
_cell.length_a   1.000
_cell.length_b   1.000
_cell.length_c   1.000
_cell.angle_alpha   90.00
_cell.angle_beta   90.00
_cell.angle_gamma   90.00
#
_symmetry.space_group_name_H-M   'P 1'
#
loop_
_entity.id
_entity.type
_entity.pdbx_description
1 polymer ?
#
loop_
_entity_poly.entity_id
_entity_poly.type
_entity_poly.pdbx_seq_one_letter_code
_entity_poly.pdbx_strand_id
1 'polypeptide(L)'
;MVAVGLWAVQIGGRALWLLPCSFVGSMMLGGTISLGGAHQSFVEHGILASIVLLGVALAMVWRPSTLIAALSVGAAGLCHGYAHGSEMPSGALPMMFFVGMVAATSLLHAFGVGGGLLLNKNPKISVAVRVAGLFLIAFVLYDFCFPV
;
A
#
# COMPACT_ATOMS: atom_id res chain seq x y z
N MET A 1 -2.57 -2.36 -0.69
CA MET A 1 -3.66 -1.46 -0.28
C MET A 1 -4.32 -1.91 1.03
N VAL A 2 -5.02 -3.06 1.09
CA VAL A 2 -5.64 -3.60 2.32
C VAL A 2 -4.64 -3.70 3.49
N ALA A 3 -3.41 -4.14 3.22
CA ALA A 3 -2.33 -4.25 4.21
C ALA A 3 -2.01 -2.92 4.92
N VAL A 4 -2.07 -1.78 4.22
CA VAL A 4 -1.89 -0.45 4.83
C VAL A 4 -2.99 -0.16 5.85
N GLY A 5 -4.26 -0.48 5.51
CA GLY A 5 -5.39 -0.34 6.43
C GLY A 5 -5.26 -1.23 7.67
N LEU A 6 -4.85 -2.49 7.49
CA LEU A 6 -4.59 -3.40 8.60
C LEU A 6 -3.45 -2.90 9.50
N TRP A 7 -2.36 -2.40 8.91
CA TRP A 7 -1.24 -1.84 9.67
C TRP A 7 -1.64 -0.56 10.42
N ALA A 8 -2.46 0.30 9.79
CA ALA A 8 -3.02 1.48 10.46
C ALA A 8 -3.80 1.10 11.73
N VAL A 9 -4.56 0.01 11.70
CA VAL A 9 -5.28 -0.52 12.88
C VAL A 9 -4.32 -1.07 13.92
N GLN A 10 -3.25 -1.76 13.52
CA GLN A 10 -2.24 -2.27 14.46
C GLN A 10 -1.54 -1.14 15.23
N ILE A 11 -1.26 0.00 14.57
CA ILE A 11 -0.66 1.18 15.21
C ILE A 11 -1.72 1.90 16.05
N GLY A 12 -2.91 2.10 15.50
CA GLY A 12 -4.03 2.76 16.17
C GLY A 12 -3.97 4.30 16.15
N GLY A 13 -4.91 4.94 16.84
CA GLY A 13 -4.96 6.39 16.97
C GLY A 13 -5.01 7.13 15.64
N ARG A 14 -4.12 8.10 15.45
CA ARG A 14 -4.06 8.92 14.22
C ARG A 14 -3.64 8.13 12.98
N ALA A 15 -2.99 6.97 13.14
CA ALA A 15 -2.57 6.14 12.02
C ALA A 15 -3.76 5.66 11.17
N LEU A 16 -4.95 5.49 11.76
CA LEU A 16 -6.16 5.01 11.08
C LEU A 16 -6.54 5.82 9.84
N TRP A 17 -6.30 7.11 9.85
CA TRP A 17 -6.59 7.99 8.72
C TRP A 17 -5.32 8.53 8.05
N LEU A 18 -4.25 8.72 8.82
CA LEU A 18 -3.03 9.36 8.32
C LEU A 18 -2.28 8.46 7.33
N LEU A 19 -2.25 7.13 7.56
CA LEU A 19 -1.63 6.20 6.65
C LEU A 19 -2.38 6.12 5.30
N PRO A 20 -3.72 5.87 5.28
CA PRO A 20 -4.49 5.93 4.03
C PRO A 20 -4.36 7.25 3.28
N CYS A 21 -4.47 8.38 3.98
CA CYS A 21 -4.35 9.71 3.35
C CYS A 21 -2.94 9.96 2.79
N SER A 22 -1.90 9.58 3.52
CA SER A 22 -0.51 9.68 3.05
C SER A 22 -0.28 8.84 1.79
N PHE A 23 -0.80 7.60 1.76
CA PHE A 23 -0.70 6.74 0.59
C PHE A 23 -1.42 7.34 -0.62
N VAL A 24 -2.70 7.70 -0.47
CA VAL A 24 -3.52 8.24 -1.57
C VAL A 24 -2.95 9.56 -2.09
N GLY A 25 -2.57 10.47 -1.18
CA GLY A 25 -1.99 11.76 -1.57
C GLY A 25 -0.68 11.60 -2.36
N SER A 26 0.24 10.76 -1.88
CA SER A 26 1.51 10.51 -2.59
C SER A 26 1.31 9.68 -3.86
N MET A 27 0.32 8.79 -3.90
CA MET A 27 -0.07 8.05 -5.10
C MET A 27 -0.55 8.99 -6.21
N MET A 28 -1.34 10.00 -5.89
CA MET A 28 -1.74 11.03 -6.85
C MET A 28 -0.53 11.80 -7.39
N LEU A 29 0.41 12.17 -6.49
CA LEU A 29 1.65 12.84 -6.90
C LEU A 29 2.49 11.95 -7.83
N GLY A 30 2.69 10.70 -7.49
CA GLY A 30 3.42 9.74 -8.34
C GLY A 30 2.77 9.58 -9.70
N GLY A 31 1.45 9.41 -9.73
CA GLY A 31 0.68 9.30 -10.97
C GLY A 31 0.78 10.55 -11.87
N THR A 32 0.72 11.73 -11.29
CA THR A 32 0.88 12.97 -12.08
C THR A 32 2.30 13.14 -12.63
N ILE A 33 3.32 12.76 -11.86
CA ILE A 33 4.73 12.80 -12.31
C ILE A 33 4.94 11.85 -13.50
N SER A 34 4.32 10.67 -13.49
CA SER A 34 4.49 9.67 -14.55
C SER A 34 3.94 10.12 -15.91
N LEU A 35 2.98 11.06 -15.94
CA LEU A 35 2.47 11.63 -17.19
C LEU A 35 3.54 12.35 -18.02
N GLY A 36 4.69 12.69 -17.40
CA GLY A 36 5.87 13.24 -18.08
C GLY A 36 6.66 12.22 -18.94
N GLY A 37 6.26 10.93 -18.96
CA GLY A 37 6.73 9.93 -19.91
C GLY A 37 8.08 9.28 -19.60
N ALA A 38 8.69 9.51 -18.44
CA ALA A 38 9.93 8.85 -18.05
C ALA A 38 9.66 7.44 -17.50
N HIS A 39 10.13 6.40 -18.18
CA HIS A 39 10.08 5.04 -17.61
C HIS A 39 11.18 4.92 -16.54
N GLN A 40 10.78 4.56 -15.31
CA GLN A 40 11.68 4.51 -14.16
C GLN A 40 11.74 3.08 -13.60
N SER A 41 12.77 2.33 -13.95
CA SER A 41 12.96 0.94 -13.50
C SER A 41 13.06 0.78 -11.97
N PHE A 42 13.42 1.85 -11.23
CA PHE A 42 13.44 1.79 -9.76
C PHE A 42 12.05 1.69 -9.12
N VAL A 43 10.99 2.04 -9.85
CA VAL A 43 9.60 2.03 -9.35
C VAL A 43 9.16 0.63 -8.99
N GLU A 44 9.48 -0.37 -9.82
CA GLU A 44 9.18 -1.78 -9.56
C GLU A 44 9.84 -2.26 -8.26
N HIS A 45 11.12 -1.95 -8.08
CA HIS A 45 11.84 -2.27 -6.85
C HIS A 45 11.23 -1.56 -5.63
N GLY A 46 10.76 -0.32 -5.79
CA GLY A 46 10.05 0.41 -4.74
C GLY A 46 8.73 -0.24 -4.36
N ILE A 47 7.98 -0.76 -5.33
CA ILE A 47 6.75 -1.51 -5.08
C ILE A 47 7.05 -2.81 -4.32
N LEU A 48 8.01 -3.61 -4.79
CA LEU A 48 8.42 -4.85 -4.14
C LEU A 48 8.90 -4.59 -2.70
N ALA A 49 9.76 -3.59 -2.50
CA ALA A 49 10.24 -3.20 -1.18
C ALA A 49 9.07 -2.80 -0.25
N SER A 50 8.05 -2.10 -0.76
CA SER A 50 6.87 -1.72 0.01
C SER A 50 6.02 -2.92 0.45
N ILE A 51 5.91 -3.95 -0.41
CA ILE A 51 5.18 -5.18 -0.08
C ILE A 51 5.92 -5.93 1.03
N VAL A 52 7.25 -6.06 0.93
CA VAL A 52 8.07 -6.68 1.98
C VAL A 52 7.95 -5.92 3.29
N LEU A 53 8.09 -4.59 3.26
CA LEU A 53 7.97 -3.76 4.46
C LEU A 53 6.61 -3.93 5.14
N LEU A 54 5.51 -3.88 4.39
CA LEU A 54 4.18 -4.10 4.93
C LEU A 54 3.98 -5.53 5.43
N GLY A 55 4.53 -6.52 4.73
CA GLY A 55 4.52 -7.91 5.15
C GLY A 55 5.21 -8.11 6.50
N VAL A 56 6.42 -7.56 6.65
CA VAL A 56 7.18 -7.60 7.91
C VAL A 56 6.44 -6.85 9.01
N ALA A 57 5.93 -5.65 8.72
CA ALA A 57 5.20 -4.83 9.69
C ALA A 57 3.97 -5.56 10.25
N LEU A 58 3.19 -6.23 9.39
CA LEU A 58 2.02 -7.00 9.80
C LEU A 58 2.42 -8.28 10.57
N ALA A 59 3.42 -9.03 10.08
CA ALA A 59 3.85 -10.28 10.69
C ALA A 59 4.43 -10.07 12.08
N MET A 60 5.26 -9.03 12.27
CA MET A 60 5.92 -8.71 13.54
C MET A 60 5.09 -7.80 14.45
N VAL A 61 3.90 -7.38 14.00
CA VAL A 61 3.08 -6.37 14.71
C VAL A 61 3.90 -5.11 15.03
N TRP A 62 4.71 -4.67 14.05
CA TRP A 62 5.59 -3.53 14.24
C TRP A 62 4.80 -2.23 14.33
N ARG A 63 5.03 -1.46 15.41
CA ARG A 63 4.30 -0.22 15.71
C ARG A 63 5.28 0.96 15.86
N PRO A 64 5.84 1.47 14.77
CA PRO A 64 6.67 2.68 14.80
C PRO A 64 5.83 3.89 15.14
N SER A 65 6.49 5.06 15.27
CA SER A 65 5.73 6.31 15.36
C SER A 65 4.86 6.50 14.11
N THR A 66 3.69 7.12 14.29
CA THR A 66 2.75 7.38 13.19
C THR A 66 3.40 8.14 12.03
N LEU A 67 4.36 9.03 12.32
CA LEU A 67 5.09 9.78 11.31
C LEU A 67 5.97 8.85 10.45
N ILE A 68 6.74 7.97 11.06
CA ILE A 68 7.59 7.00 10.34
C ILE A 68 6.72 6.12 9.46
N ALA A 69 5.62 5.59 10.01
CA ALA A 69 4.69 4.78 9.24
C ALA A 69 4.08 5.54 8.05
N ALA A 70 3.66 6.79 8.27
CA ALA A 70 3.07 7.64 7.22
C ALA A 70 4.07 7.96 6.11
N LEU A 71 5.34 8.25 6.45
CA LEU A 71 6.40 8.49 5.47
C LEU A 71 6.70 7.22 4.65
N SER A 72 6.79 6.07 5.31
CA SER A 72 7.03 4.78 4.63
C SER A 72 5.89 4.43 3.66
N VAL A 73 4.64 4.61 4.11
CA VAL A 73 3.44 4.37 3.29
C VAL A 73 3.33 5.41 2.18
N GLY A 74 3.72 6.66 2.43
CA GLY A 74 3.76 7.72 1.43
C GLY A 74 4.77 7.40 0.31
N ALA A 75 5.98 6.96 0.66
CA ALA A 75 6.96 6.53 -0.33
C ALA A 75 6.45 5.36 -1.18
N ALA A 76 5.79 4.38 -0.55
CA ALA A 76 5.13 3.29 -1.26
C ALA A 76 4.03 3.81 -2.20
N GLY A 77 3.19 4.73 -1.73
CA GLY A 77 2.13 5.36 -2.54
C GLY A 77 2.67 6.07 -3.77
N LEU A 78 3.80 6.78 -3.63
CA LEU A 78 4.45 7.45 -4.74
C LEU A 78 4.85 6.48 -5.86
N CYS A 79 5.51 5.36 -5.51
CA CYS A 79 5.89 4.33 -6.47
C CYS A 79 4.66 3.68 -7.13
N HIS A 80 3.63 3.33 -6.33
CA HIS A 80 2.40 2.75 -6.86
C HIS A 80 1.67 3.70 -7.82
N GLY A 81 1.58 4.98 -7.44
CA GLY A 81 0.96 5.99 -8.30
C GLY A 81 1.71 6.20 -9.61
N TYR A 82 3.04 6.24 -9.53
CA TYR A 82 3.89 6.35 -10.71
C TYR A 82 3.65 5.17 -11.67
N ALA A 83 3.67 3.93 -11.16
CA ALA A 83 3.41 2.75 -11.97
C ALA A 83 2.05 2.83 -12.65
N HIS A 84 0.98 3.08 -11.89
CA HIS A 84 -0.37 3.20 -12.47
C HIS A 84 -0.47 4.31 -13.52
N GLY A 85 0.14 5.47 -13.28
CA GLY A 85 0.09 6.56 -14.26
C GLY A 85 0.87 6.25 -15.54
N SER A 86 2.00 5.51 -15.43
CA SER A 86 2.79 5.09 -16.60
C SER A 86 2.10 4.02 -17.44
N GLU A 87 1.21 3.24 -16.83
CA GLU A 87 0.42 2.18 -17.46
C GLU A 87 -0.98 2.67 -17.90
N MET A 88 -1.24 3.97 -17.84
CA MET A 88 -2.54 4.51 -18.24
C MET A 88 -2.81 4.20 -19.74
N PRO A 89 -3.97 3.60 -20.08
CA PRO A 89 -4.30 3.26 -21.44
C PRO A 89 -4.30 4.48 -22.36
N SER A 90 -3.79 4.32 -23.59
CA SER A 90 -3.85 5.35 -24.62
C SER A 90 -5.32 5.70 -24.93
N GLY A 91 -5.66 6.99 -24.84
CA GLY A 91 -7.03 7.47 -25.05
C GLY A 91 -7.90 7.53 -23.79
N ALA A 92 -7.42 7.05 -22.64
CA ALA A 92 -8.11 7.28 -21.37
C ALA A 92 -8.08 8.78 -21.00
N LEU A 93 -9.17 9.27 -20.43
CA LEU A 93 -9.20 10.59 -19.83
C LEU A 93 -8.45 10.56 -18.49
N PRO A 94 -7.32 11.27 -18.32
CA PRO A 94 -6.50 11.20 -17.11
C PRO A 94 -7.30 11.45 -15.85
N MET A 95 -8.20 12.42 -15.87
CA MET A 95 -9.03 12.76 -14.73
C MET A 95 -9.90 11.57 -14.28
N MET A 96 -10.55 10.87 -15.22
CA MET A 96 -11.39 9.71 -14.89
C MET A 96 -10.55 8.54 -14.40
N PHE A 97 -9.38 8.33 -14.98
CA PHE A 97 -8.44 7.31 -14.55
C PHE A 97 -7.99 7.54 -13.08
N PHE A 98 -7.58 8.77 -12.76
CA PHE A 98 -7.14 9.10 -11.39
C PHE A 98 -8.30 9.04 -10.38
N VAL A 99 -9.50 9.48 -10.74
CA VAL A 99 -10.68 9.36 -9.88
C VAL A 99 -10.97 7.90 -9.58
N GLY A 100 -10.95 7.03 -10.59
CA GLY A 100 -11.13 5.59 -10.41
C GLY A 100 -10.06 4.96 -9.52
N MET A 101 -8.79 5.31 -9.75
CA MET A 101 -7.65 4.85 -8.97
C MET A 101 -7.77 5.26 -7.48
N VAL A 102 -8.11 6.52 -7.21
CA VAL A 102 -8.31 7.04 -5.84
C VAL A 102 -9.49 6.34 -5.17
N ALA A 103 -10.61 6.20 -5.88
CA ALA A 103 -11.80 5.53 -5.34
C ALA A 103 -11.51 4.07 -4.98
N ALA A 104 -10.91 3.30 -5.90
CA ALA A 104 -10.56 1.91 -5.66
C ALA A 104 -9.59 1.74 -4.49
N THR A 105 -8.54 2.57 -4.45
CA THR A 105 -7.54 2.53 -3.38
C THR A 105 -8.15 2.91 -2.03
N SER A 106 -8.99 3.94 -1.98
CA SER A 106 -9.67 4.37 -0.76
C SER A 106 -10.61 3.29 -0.22
N LEU A 107 -11.35 2.61 -1.10
CA LEU A 107 -12.19 1.47 -0.73
C LEU A 107 -11.35 0.32 -0.15
N LEU A 108 -10.22 -0.05 -0.78
CA LEU A 108 -9.34 -1.09 -0.28
C LEU A 108 -8.74 -0.74 1.09
N HIS A 109 -8.37 0.53 1.31
CA HIS A 109 -7.94 1.01 2.62
C HIS A 109 -9.07 0.93 3.65
N ALA A 110 -10.28 1.35 3.29
CA ALA A 110 -11.45 1.27 4.16
C ALA A 110 -11.77 -0.19 4.55
N PHE A 111 -11.69 -1.13 3.60
CA PHE A 111 -11.80 -2.56 3.88
C PHE A 111 -10.71 -3.05 4.83
N GLY A 112 -9.47 -2.60 4.64
CA GLY A 112 -8.36 -2.94 5.54
C GLY A 112 -8.57 -2.41 6.95
N VAL A 113 -8.96 -1.14 7.08
CA VAL A 113 -9.25 -0.52 8.39
C VAL A 113 -10.47 -1.16 9.03
N GLY A 114 -11.60 -1.27 8.30
CA GLY A 114 -12.84 -1.85 8.81
C GLY A 114 -12.65 -3.31 9.22
N GLY A 115 -12.04 -4.12 8.37
CA GLY A 115 -11.68 -5.49 8.68
C GLY A 115 -10.77 -5.57 9.90
N GLY A 116 -9.69 -4.78 9.93
CA GLY A 116 -8.79 -4.73 11.08
C GLY A 116 -9.47 -4.39 12.39
N LEU A 117 -10.37 -3.40 12.41
CA LEU A 117 -11.12 -3.00 13.61
C LEU A 117 -12.09 -4.09 14.10
N LEU A 118 -12.78 -4.76 13.17
CA LEU A 118 -13.66 -5.89 13.49
C LEU A 118 -12.88 -7.07 14.05
N LEU A 119 -11.71 -7.29 13.50
CA LEU A 119 -10.88 -8.46 13.77
C LEU A 119 -9.96 -8.28 15.00
N ASN A 120 -9.65 -7.04 15.38
CA ASN A 120 -8.71 -6.72 16.47
C ASN A 120 -9.20 -7.20 17.86
N LYS A 121 -10.47 -7.55 17.98
CA LYS A 121 -11.08 -8.06 19.24
C LYS A 121 -10.82 -9.55 19.48
N ASN A 122 -10.31 -10.30 18.50
CA ASN A 122 -10.15 -11.75 18.59
C ASN A 122 -8.69 -12.16 18.40
N PRO A 123 -8.04 -12.81 19.40
CA PRO A 123 -6.63 -13.21 19.32
C PRO A 123 -6.32 -14.17 18.16
N LYS A 124 -7.25 -15.03 17.76
CA LYS A 124 -7.06 -15.94 16.61
C LYS A 124 -6.91 -15.20 15.30
N ILE A 125 -7.47 -14.03 15.19
CA ILE A 125 -7.48 -13.20 13.99
C ILE A 125 -6.22 -12.32 13.91
N SER A 126 -5.65 -11.96 15.06
CA SER A 126 -4.31 -11.38 15.11
C SER A 126 -3.29 -12.33 14.44
N VAL A 127 -3.45 -13.65 14.63
CA VAL A 127 -2.61 -14.66 13.96
C VAL A 127 -2.86 -14.65 12.44
N ALA A 128 -4.11 -14.56 11.99
CA ALA A 128 -4.43 -14.53 10.54
C ALA A 128 -3.81 -13.31 9.85
N VAL A 129 -3.83 -12.13 10.47
CA VAL A 129 -3.18 -10.93 9.93
C VAL A 129 -1.66 -11.11 9.84
N ARG A 130 -1.04 -11.74 10.84
CA ARG A 130 0.40 -12.05 10.82
C ARG A 130 0.74 -13.05 9.72
N VAL A 131 -0.08 -14.09 9.55
CA VAL A 131 0.07 -15.08 8.48
C VAL A 131 -0.08 -14.39 7.11
N ALA A 132 -1.04 -13.49 6.93
CA ALA A 132 -1.17 -12.70 5.71
C ALA A 132 0.09 -11.87 5.43
N GLY A 133 0.73 -11.29 6.46
CA GLY A 133 2.01 -10.60 6.33
C GLY A 133 3.12 -11.53 5.82
N LEU A 134 3.20 -12.76 6.35
CA LEU A 134 4.17 -13.76 5.88
C LEU A 134 3.92 -14.18 4.43
N PHE A 135 2.64 -14.30 4.03
CA PHE A 135 2.29 -14.58 2.63
C PHE A 135 2.74 -13.48 1.67
N LEU A 136 2.64 -12.21 2.07
CA LEU A 136 3.14 -11.10 1.25
C LEU A 136 4.65 -11.21 1.03
N ILE A 137 5.41 -11.55 2.07
CA ILE A 137 6.86 -11.75 1.97
C ILE A 137 7.17 -12.95 1.07
N ALA A 138 6.51 -14.08 1.31
CA ALA A 138 6.71 -15.30 0.54
C ALA A 138 6.40 -15.09 -0.96
N PHE A 139 5.36 -14.32 -1.28
CA PHE A 139 5.01 -13.96 -2.65
C PHE A 139 6.14 -13.19 -3.34
N VAL A 140 6.70 -12.16 -2.69
CA VAL A 140 7.80 -11.37 -3.26
C VAL A 140 9.06 -12.23 -3.43
N LEU A 141 9.37 -13.09 -2.45
CA LEU A 141 10.52 -13.99 -2.56
C LEU A 141 10.35 -15.00 -3.71
N TYR A 142 9.14 -15.51 -3.90
CA TYR A 142 8.82 -16.39 -5.03
C TYR A 142 9.03 -15.68 -6.36
N ASP A 143 8.47 -14.49 -6.53
CA ASP A 143 8.58 -13.68 -7.75
C ASP A 143 10.05 -13.33 -8.06
N PHE A 144 10.86 -13.06 -7.02
CA PHE A 144 12.29 -12.80 -7.17
C PHE A 144 13.08 -14.04 -7.56
N CYS A 145 12.73 -15.22 -7.04
CA CYS A 145 13.44 -16.46 -7.33
C CYS A 145 13.03 -17.10 -8.67
N PHE A 146 11.80 -16.83 -9.12
CA PHE A 146 11.21 -17.43 -10.34
C PHE A 146 10.60 -16.33 -11.21
N PRO A 147 11.41 -15.38 -11.73
CA PRO A 147 10.88 -14.33 -12.59
C PRO A 147 10.26 -14.97 -13.85
N VAL A 148 8.99 -14.65 -14.12
CA VAL A 148 8.22 -15.12 -15.29
C VAL A 148 8.53 -14.25 -16.49
#